data_507b81b6792d808b4825b6dae41eb959
#
_entry.id   507b81b6792d808b4825b6dae41eb959
#
_cell.length_a   1.000
_cell.length_b   1.000
_cell.length_c   1.000
_cell.angle_alpha   90.00
_cell.angle_beta   90.00
_cell.angle_gamma   90.00
#
_symmetry.space_group_name_H-M   'P 1'
#
loop_
_entity.id
_entity.type
_entity.pdbx_description
1 polymer ?
#
loop_
_entity_poly.entity_id
_entity_poly.type
_entity_poly.pdbx_seq_one_letter_code
_entity_poly.pdbx_strand_id
1 'polypeptide(L)'
;IRVAFEALSWGRHINEYPQAWEVVEMADCPNLGIGIDSYHIFATDTALDRLQDIDPARIYLVQLSDFMWQQTRSVQERIDTARHFRVFPGEGVHSGALTELVLKLDAMGYRGDYSFEVFNDDYQQLPLPCVARRARDSAVWLAEGVLRRSVPLPGTMRLRPRAQG
;
A
#
# COMPACT_ATOMS: atom_id res chain seq x y z
N ILE A 1 -1.29 9.09 -20.19
CA ILE A 1 -0.62 8.91 -18.87
C ILE A 1 -1.67 9.09 -17.79
N ARG A 2 -1.70 8.20 -16.79
CA ARG A 2 -2.48 8.34 -15.57
C ARG A 2 -1.62 9.02 -14.50
N VAL A 3 -2.23 9.84 -13.68
CA VAL A 3 -1.60 10.54 -12.56
C VAL A 3 -2.31 10.09 -11.28
N ALA A 4 -1.55 9.56 -10.32
CA ALA A 4 -2.05 9.22 -9.00
C ALA A 4 -1.69 10.36 -8.04
N PHE A 5 -2.69 11.02 -7.46
CA PHE A 5 -2.48 12.04 -6.44
C PHE A 5 -2.50 11.40 -5.06
N GLU A 6 -1.47 11.65 -4.28
CA GLU A 6 -1.26 11.02 -2.98
C GLU A 6 -1.27 12.05 -1.85
N ALA A 7 -1.91 11.72 -0.74
CA ALA A 7 -1.82 12.48 0.50
C ALA A 7 -0.60 12.04 1.30
N LEU A 8 0.29 12.97 1.61
CA LEU A 8 1.45 12.69 2.46
C LEU A 8 1.15 13.07 3.91
N SER A 9 1.39 12.18 4.86
CA SER A 9 1.06 12.35 6.29
C SER A 9 1.69 13.60 6.95
N TRP A 10 2.65 14.24 6.30
CA TRP A 10 3.24 15.53 6.69
C TRP A 10 2.77 16.70 5.84
N GLY A 11 1.81 16.48 4.95
CA GLY A 11 1.22 17.54 4.13
C GLY A 11 0.57 18.62 4.99
N ARG A 12 0.79 19.88 4.63
CA ARG A 12 0.24 21.02 5.40
C ARG A 12 -1.28 21.14 5.26
N HIS A 13 -1.82 20.81 4.09
CA HIS A 13 -3.23 21.01 3.75
C HIS A 13 -3.92 19.71 3.36
N ILE A 14 -3.20 18.80 2.71
CA ILE A 14 -3.70 17.50 2.28
C ILE A 14 -2.75 16.46 2.85
N ASN A 15 -3.18 15.78 3.91
CA ASN A 15 -2.39 14.78 4.62
C ASN A 15 -3.15 13.47 4.89
N GLU A 16 -4.41 13.41 4.46
CA GLU A 16 -5.26 12.23 4.57
C GLU A 16 -5.87 11.88 3.21
N TYR A 17 -6.05 10.59 2.93
CA TYR A 17 -6.57 10.13 1.63
C TYR A 17 -7.96 10.68 1.27
N PRO A 18 -8.91 10.95 2.21
CA PRO A 18 -10.19 11.55 1.84
C PRO A 18 -10.04 12.95 1.27
N GLN A 19 -9.10 13.74 1.80
CA GLN A 19 -8.80 15.08 1.27
C GLN A 19 -8.19 15.00 -0.15
N ALA A 20 -7.29 14.03 -0.38
CA ALA A 20 -6.73 13.79 -1.70
C ALA A 20 -7.82 13.38 -2.70
N TRP A 21 -8.77 12.57 -2.26
CA TRP A 21 -9.91 12.17 -3.09
C TRP A 21 -10.79 13.37 -3.47
N GLU A 22 -11.10 14.25 -2.53
CA GLU A 22 -11.86 15.48 -2.79
C GLU A 22 -11.18 16.35 -3.87
N VAL A 23 -9.84 16.45 -3.85
CA VAL A 23 -9.10 17.16 -4.91
C VAL A 23 -9.25 16.46 -6.26
N VAL A 24 -9.17 15.13 -6.29
CA VAL A 24 -9.33 14.33 -7.51
C VAL A 24 -10.73 14.50 -8.09
N GLU A 25 -11.77 14.53 -7.25
CA GLU A 25 -13.16 14.77 -7.66
C GLU A 25 -13.35 16.19 -8.20
N MET A 26 -12.88 17.20 -7.46
CA MET A 26 -12.98 18.62 -7.87
C MET A 26 -12.24 18.92 -9.18
N ALA A 27 -11.12 18.25 -9.42
CA ALA A 27 -10.34 18.44 -10.65
C ALA A 27 -11.05 17.89 -11.89
N ASP A 28 -11.95 16.94 -11.72
CA ASP A 28 -12.75 16.28 -12.78
C ASP A 28 -11.93 15.89 -14.02
N CYS A 29 -10.69 15.47 -13.82
CA CYS A 29 -9.80 15.07 -14.89
C CYS A 29 -9.85 13.54 -15.08
N PRO A 30 -10.13 13.04 -16.29
CA PRO A 30 -10.36 11.60 -16.53
C PRO A 30 -9.09 10.73 -16.33
N ASN A 31 -7.92 11.33 -16.35
CA ASN A 31 -6.63 10.65 -16.13
C ASN A 31 -6.01 10.94 -14.76
N LEU A 32 -6.70 11.67 -13.88
CA LEU A 32 -6.31 11.90 -12.50
C LEU A 32 -7.06 10.93 -11.59
N GLY A 33 -6.34 10.22 -10.76
CA GLY A 33 -6.86 9.31 -9.75
C GLY A 33 -6.08 9.46 -8.44
N ILE A 34 -6.31 8.55 -7.52
CA ILE A 34 -5.66 8.58 -6.20
C ILE A 34 -4.61 7.48 -6.07
N GLY A 35 -3.52 7.80 -5.37
CA GLY A 35 -2.60 6.84 -4.77
C GLY A 35 -2.99 6.60 -3.31
N ILE A 36 -3.03 5.36 -2.90
CA ILE A 36 -3.28 4.94 -1.52
C ILE A 36 -2.00 4.34 -0.96
N ASP A 37 -1.40 5.00 0.02
CA ASP A 37 -0.26 4.46 0.76
C ASP A 37 -0.67 4.17 2.21
N SER A 38 -0.55 2.90 2.60
CA SER A 38 -0.90 2.44 3.94
C SER A 38 -0.12 3.16 5.05
N TYR A 39 1.16 3.49 4.78
CA TYR A 39 1.96 4.23 5.74
C TYR A 39 1.31 5.56 6.13
N HIS A 40 0.89 6.35 5.14
CA HIS A 40 0.31 7.67 5.40
C HIS A 40 -1.01 7.59 6.13
N ILE A 41 -1.81 6.57 5.85
CA ILE A 41 -3.07 6.30 6.56
C ILE A 41 -2.82 6.01 8.04
N PHE A 42 -1.88 5.09 8.33
CA PHE A 42 -1.60 4.68 9.72
C PHE A 42 -0.84 5.75 10.49
N ALA A 43 0.05 6.51 9.83
CA ALA A 43 0.80 7.58 10.45
C ALA A 43 -0.08 8.78 10.87
N THR A 44 -1.24 8.96 10.24
CA THR A 44 -2.23 9.98 10.62
C THR A 44 -3.39 9.41 11.46
N ASP A 45 -3.42 8.10 11.67
CA ASP A 45 -4.55 7.40 12.30
C ASP A 45 -5.87 7.67 11.57
N THR A 46 -5.82 7.79 10.24
CA THR A 46 -7.00 8.06 9.42
C THR A 46 -7.87 6.82 9.31
N ALA A 47 -9.16 6.96 9.62
CA ALA A 47 -10.13 5.87 9.54
C ALA A 47 -10.33 5.37 8.09
N LEU A 48 -10.63 4.09 7.93
CA LEU A 48 -10.84 3.44 6.63
C LEU A 48 -12.30 3.48 6.14
N ASP A 49 -13.17 4.18 6.83
CA ASP A 49 -14.60 4.25 6.53
C ASP A 49 -14.91 5.02 5.24
N ARG A 50 -14.08 6.04 4.91
CA ARG A 50 -14.22 6.84 3.71
C ARG A 50 -13.67 6.19 2.44
N LEU A 51 -13.03 5.02 2.53
CA LEU A 51 -12.56 4.30 1.33
C LEU A 51 -13.69 3.96 0.37
N GLN A 52 -14.86 3.62 0.90
CA GLN A 52 -16.05 3.29 0.09
C GLN A 52 -16.55 4.45 -0.79
N ASP A 53 -16.15 5.68 -0.49
CA ASP A 53 -16.54 6.87 -1.26
C ASP A 53 -15.70 7.00 -2.55
N ILE A 54 -14.61 6.24 -2.66
CA ILE A 54 -13.66 6.30 -3.77
C ILE A 54 -14.11 5.34 -4.88
N ASP A 55 -14.18 5.84 -6.11
CA ASP A 55 -14.33 4.96 -7.28
C ASP A 55 -13.08 4.06 -7.42
N PRO A 56 -13.22 2.73 -7.29
CA PRO A 56 -12.07 1.82 -7.38
C PRO A 56 -11.37 1.87 -8.75
N ALA A 57 -12.04 2.30 -9.82
CA ALA A 57 -11.43 2.49 -11.12
C ALA A 57 -10.49 3.71 -11.17
N ARG A 58 -10.58 4.60 -10.21
CA ARG A 58 -9.70 5.78 -10.05
C ARG A 58 -8.63 5.59 -8.98
N ILE A 59 -8.52 4.44 -8.35
CA ILE A 59 -7.37 4.07 -7.52
C ILE A 59 -6.29 3.53 -8.48
N TYR A 60 -5.25 4.33 -8.73
CA TYR A 60 -4.25 3.99 -9.74
C TYR A 60 -3.01 3.33 -9.16
N LEU A 61 -2.78 3.47 -7.86
CA LEU A 61 -1.65 2.89 -7.16
C LEU A 61 -2.04 2.60 -5.72
N VAL A 62 -1.68 1.42 -5.25
CA VAL A 62 -1.74 1.08 -3.82
C VAL A 62 -0.34 0.69 -3.37
N GLN A 63 0.21 1.47 -2.44
CA GLN A 63 1.50 1.25 -1.83
C GLN A 63 1.32 0.74 -0.41
N LEU A 64 2.02 -0.33 -0.09
CA LEU A 64 1.90 -1.00 1.19
C LEU A 64 3.25 -1.03 1.91
N SER A 65 3.21 -0.61 3.15
CA SER A 65 4.28 -0.75 4.13
C SER A 65 3.68 -0.70 5.55
N ASP A 66 4.48 -1.05 6.53
CA ASP A 66 4.15 -1.01 7.95
C ASP A 66 5.28 -0.31 8.72
N PHE A 67 5.17 -0.16 10.01
CA PHE A 67 6.23 0.34 10.91
C PHE A 67 6.05 -0.25 12.31
N MET A 68 7.05 -0.04 13.20
CA MET A 68 7.19 -0.83 14.44
C MET A 68 6.55 -0.20 15.69
N TRP A 69 5.95 1.00 15.59
CA TRP A 69 5.28 1.67 16.71
C TRP A 69 3.86 2.06 16.37
N GLN A 70 3.00 2.11 17.38
CA GLN A 70 1.55 2.29 17.20
C GLN A 70 1.17 3.67 16.69
N GLN A 71 1.92 4.71 17.03
CA GLN A 71 1.57 6.09 16.70
C GLN A 71 2.80 6.93 16.37
N THR A 72 2.62 7.88 15.47
CA THR A 72 3.55 8.98 15.22
C THR A 72 2.98 10.25 15.86
N ARG A 73 3.78 10.92 16.70
CA ARG A 73 3.33 12.04 17.54
C ARG A 73 3.58 13.42 16.95
N SER A 74 4.46 13.51 15.95
CA SER A 74 4.83 14.77 15.32
C SER A 74 5.02 14.63 13.82
N VAL A 75 4.99 15.77 13.12
CA VAL A 75 5.29 15.81 11.68
C VAL A 75 6.70 15.30 11.39
N GLN A 76 7.68 15.64 12.24
CA GLN A 76 9.05 15.18 12.06
C GLN A 76 9.16 13.66 12.21
N GLU A 77 8.49 13.10 13.21
CA GLU A 77 8.44 11.65 13.43
C GLU A 77 7.80 10.91 12.25
N ARG A 78 6.75 11.49 11.63
CA ARG A 78 6.16 10.96 10.39
C ARG A 78 7.15 10.95 9.24
N ILE A 79 7.89 12.04 9.06
CA ILE A 79 8.91 12.15 8.01
C ILE A 79 10.02 11.12 8.23
N ASP A 80 10.55 11.03 9.45
CA ASP A 80 11.65 10.13 9.78
C ASP A 80 11.23 8.67 9.64
N THR A 81 10.04 8.32 10.13
CA THR A 81 9.48 6.97 9.96
C THR A 81 9.30 6.60 8.49
N ALA A 82 8.74 7.51 7.70
CA ALA A 82 8.51 7.28 6.28
C ALA A 82 9.79 7.01 5.50
N ARG A 83 10.88 7.68 5.87
CA ARG A 83 12.13 7.68 5.12
C ARG A 83 13.15 6.64 5.56
N HIS A 84 13.03 6.17 6.83
CA HIS A 84 14.10 5.38 7.44
C HIS A 84 13.63 4.09 8.11
N PHE A 85 12.31 3.97 8.44
CA PHE A 85 11.87 2.93 9.38
C PHE A 85 10.63 2.16 8.93
N ARG A 86 10.24 2.25 7.65
CA ARG A 86 9.17 1.40 7.13
C ARG A 86 9.64 -0.06 7.10
N VAL A 87 8.74 -0.98 7.37
CA VAL A 87 8.97 -2.43 7.24
C VAL A 87 7.98 -3.02 6.24
N PHE A 88 8.23 -4.25 5.79
CA PHE A 88 7.32 -4.91 4.88
C PHE A 88 5.98 -5.23 5.58
N PRO A 89 4.85 -5.24 4.83
CA PRO A 89 3.55 -5.69 5.34
C PRO A 89 3.64 -7.04 6.06
N GLY A 90 3.07 -7.11 7.26
CA GLY A 90 3.15 -8.30 8.11
C GLY A 90 4.34 -8.34 9.08
N GLU A 91 5.28 -7.39 8.98
CA GLU A 91 6.43 -7.29 9.90
C GLU A 91 6.24 -6.24 11.00
N GLY A 92 5.33 -5.29 10.80
CA GLY A 92 5.06 -4.20 11.73
C GLY A 92 3.86 -4.44 12.64
N VAL A 93 3.50 -3.40 13.38
CA VAL A 93 2.42 -3.48 14.38
C VAL A 93 1.02 -3.21 13.81
N HIS A 94 0.93 -2.74 12.55
CA HIS A 94 -0.34 -2.40 11.91
C HIS A 94 -0.88 -3.52 10.99
N SER A 95 -0.36 -4.74 11.09
CA SER A 95 -0.76 -5.87 10.24
C SER A 95 -2.27 -6.14 10.24
N GLY A 96 -2.96 -5.89 11.35
CA GLY A 96 -4.42 -5.98 11.45
C GLY A 96 -5.13 -4.91 10.61
N ALA A 97 -4.75 -3.64 10.76
CA ALA A 97 -5.30 -2.52 10.01
C ALA A 97 -4.95 -2.63 8.50
N LEU A 98 -3.75 -3.14 8.19
CA LEU A 98 -3.31 -3.41 6.83
C LEU A 98 -4.15 -4.51 6.16
N THR A 99 -4.47 -5.56 6.92
CA THR A 99 -5.41 -6.61 6.48
C THR A 99 -6.79 -6.01 6.18
N GLU A 100 -7.30 -5.16 7.07
CA GLU A 100 -8.59 -4.48 6.87
C GLU A 100 -8.58 -3.60 5.63
N LEU A 101 -7.55 -2.77 5.43
CA LEU A 101 -7.38 -1.92 4.26
C LEU A 101 -7.44 -2.74 2.96
N VAL A 102 -6.65 -3.81 2.88
CA VAL A 102 -6.58 -4.65 1.68
C VAL A 102 -7.90 -5.37 1.40
N LEU A 103 -8.58 -5.88 2.42
CA LEU A 103 -9.89 -6.53 2.28
C LEU A 103 -10.97 -5.52 1.86
N LYS A 104 -10.96 -4.28 2.38
CA LYS A 104 -11.88 -3.22 1.94
C LYS A 104 -11.64 -2.87 0.47
N LEU A 105 -10.40 -2.68 0.05
CA LEU A 105 -10.05 -2.41 -1.36
C LEU A 105 -10.51 -3.56 -2.28
N ASP A 106 -10.31 -4.81 -1.88
CA ASP A 106 -10.77 -5.96 -2.64
C ASP A 106 -12.30 -6.04 -2.74
N ALA A 107 -12.99 -5.78 -1.64
CA ALA A 107 -14.47 -5.76 -1.58
C ALA A 107 -15.07 -4.64 -2.43
N MET A 108 -14.42 -3.48 -2.50
CA MET A 108 -14.82 -2.36 -3.38
C MET A 108 -14.65 -2.69 -4.87
N GLY A 109 -13.90 -3.72 -5.20
CA GLY A 109 -13.62 -4.09 -6.58
C GLY A 109 -12.29 -3.56 -7.13
N TYR A 110 -11.37 -3.08 -6.28
CA TYR A 110 -10.01 -2.78 -6.72
C TYR A 110 -9.34 -4.03 -7.30
N ARG A 111 -8.77 -3.91 -8.49
CA ARG A 111 -8.11 -5.00 -9.23
C ARG A 111 -6.75 -4.60 -9.79
N GLY A 112 -6.22 -3.47 -9.31
CA GLY A 112 -4.90 -2.99 -9.65
C GLY A 112 -3.79 -3.70 -8.88
N ASP A 113 -2.58 -3.21 -9.08
CA ASP A 113 -1.37 -3.76 -8.47
C ASP A 113 -1.19 -3.23 -7.04
N TYR A 114 -0.66 -4.09 -6.17
CA TYR A 114 -0.13 -3.72 -4.87
C TYR A 114 1.40 -3.60 -4.99
N SER A 115 1.93 -2.46 -4.59
CA SER A 115 3.36 -2.17 -4.56
C SER A 115 3.86 -2.09 -3.12
N PHE A 116 5.08 -2.51 -2.84
CA PHE A 116 5.71 -2.25 -1.56
C PHE A 116 6.59 -1.01 -1.66
N GLU A 117 6.35 -0.04 -0.78
CA GLU A 117 7.20 1.13 -0.63
C GLU A 117 7.84 1.13 0.76
N VAL A 118 9.02 0.54 0.84
CA VAL A 118 9.72 0.28 2.10
C VAL A 118 11.08 0.96 2.09
N PHE A 119 11.15 2.14 2.71
CA PHE A 119 12.40 2.83 3.01
C PHE A 119 12.85 2.46 4.43
N ASN A 120 13.99 1.76 4.53
CA ASN A 120 14.50 1.26 5.80
C ASN A 120 16.02 1.21 5.77
N ASP A 121 16.66 1.96 6.67
CA ASP A 121 18.11 2.08 6.72
C ASP A 121 18.78 0.77 7.14
N ASP A 122 18.13 -0.01 8.03
CA ASP A 122 18.65 -1.31 8.42
C ASP A 122 18.62 -2.32 7.27
N TYR A 123 17.58 -2.25 6.43
CA TYR A 123 17.48 -3.13 5.25
C TYR A 123 18.55 -2.83 4.20
N GLN A 124 19.01 -1.58 4.12
CA GLN A 124 20.10 -1.19 3.24
C GLN A 124 21.44 -1.80 3.67
N GLN A 125 21.58 -2.22 4.93
CA GLN A 125 22.76 -2.92 5.44
C GLN A 125 22.70 -4.45 5.24
N LEU A 126 21.54 -4.98 4.84
CA LEU A 126 21.36 -6.41 4.63
C LEU A 126 21.79 -6.82 3.20
N PRO A 127 22.26 -8.06 3.03
CA PRO A 127 22.43 -8.64 1.68
C PRO A 127 21.11 -8.59 0.91
N LEU A 128 21.15 -8.15 -0.35
CA LEU A 128 19.96 -8.03 -1.21
C LEU A 128 19.06 -9.28 -1.24
N PRO A 129 19.58 -10.54 -1.25
CA PRO A 129 18.74 -11.73 -1.18
C PRO A 129 17.92 -11.83 0.11
N CYS A 130 18.41 -11.26 1.23
CA CYS A 130 17.67 -11.25 2.49
C CYS A 130 16.47 -10.29 2.40
N VAL A 131 16.68 -9.10 1.86
CA VAL A 131 15.61 -8.11 1.65
C VAL A 131 14.56 -8.66 0.66
N ALA A 132 15.01 -9.24 -0.45
CA ALA A 132 14.12 -9.85 -1.44
C ALA A 132 13.27 -10.99 -0.86
N ARG A 133 13.83 -11.78 0.06
CA ARG A 133 13.09 -12.84 0.77
C ARG A 133 12.00 -12.24 1.66
N ARG A 134 12.30 -11.20 2.44
CA ARG A 134 11.30 -10.51 3.28
C ARG A 134 10.16 -9.96 2.43
N ALA A 135 10.48 -9.29 1.33
CA ALA A 135 9.48 -8.79 0.39
C ALA A 135 8.60 -9.92 -0.18
N ARG A 136 9.22 -11.05 -0.57
CA ARG A 136 8.51 -12.23 -1.05
C ARG A 136 7.57 -12.81 0.03
N ASP A 137 8.07 -12.97 1.25
CA ASP A 137 7.29 -13.53 2.35
C ASP A 137 6.09 -12.64 2.70
N SER A 138 6.27 -11.32 2.64
CA SER A 138 5.20 -10.32 2.76
C SER A 138 4.18 -10.44 1.62
N ALA A 139 4.63 -10.62 0.38
CA ALA A 139 3.73 -10.82 -0.77
C ALA A 139 2.92 -12.11 -0.65
N VAL A 140 3.52 -13.20 -0.17
CA VAL A 140 2.83 -14.47 0.11
C VAL A 140 1.80 -14.28 1.23
N TRP A 141 2.19 -13.63 2.32
CA TRP A 141 1.27 -13.31 3.41
C TRP A 141 0.06 -12.51 2.93
N LEU A 142 0.28 -11.49 2.13
CA LEU A 142 -0.79 -10.66 1.59
C LEU A 142 -1.73 -11.46 0.66
N ALA A 143 -1.16 -12.17 -0.29
CA ALA A 143 -1.95 -12.88 -1.29
C ALA A 143 -2.64 -14.12 -0.70
N GLU A 144 -1.90 -14.99 -0.03
CA GLU A 144 -2.44 -16.27 0.46
C GLU A 144 -3.10 -16.14 1.83
N GLY A 145 -2.51 -15.37 2.73
CA GLY A 145 -3.02 -15.15 4.09
C GLY A 145 -4.23 -14.22 4.12
N VAL A 146 -4.15 -13.08 3.45
CA VAL A 146 -5.19 -12.03 3.49
C VAL A 146 -6.20 -12.21 2.36
N LEU A 147 -5.77 -12.16 1.11
CA LEU A 147 -6.66 -12.20 -0.05
C LEU A 147 -7.13 -13.59 -0.45
N ARG A 148 -6.58 -14.63 0.15
CA ARG A 148 -6.87 -16.06 -0.16
C ARG A 148 -6.66 -16.41 -1.64
N ARG A 149 -5.64 -15.82 -2.26
CA ARG A 149 -5.26 -16.00 -3.66
C ARG A 149 -3.85 -16.57 -3.75
N SER A 150 -3.60 -17.46 -4.70
CA SER A 150 -2.26 -17.98 -4.93
C SER A 150 -1.37 -16.92 -5.58
N VAL A 151 -0.15 -16.76 -5.06
CA VAL A 151 0.88 -15.94 -5.73
C VAL A 151 1.42 -16.73 -6.93
N PRO A 152 1.34 -16.19 -8.16
CA PRO A 152 1.95 -16.83 -9.31
C PRO A 152 3.47 -16.82 -9.16
N LEU A 153 4.06 -17.99 -8.96
CA LEU A 153 5.54 -18.13 -8.97
C LEU A 153 6.05 -18.04 -10.40
N PRO A 154 7.02 -17.18 -10.70
CA PRO A 154 7.51 -16.95 -12.07
C PRO A 154 7.95 -18.25 -12.81
N GLY A 155 8.43 -19.25 -12.08
CA GLY A 155 8.81 -20.54 -12.64
C GLY A 155 7.65 -21.45 -13.01
N THR A 156 6.52 -21.36 -12.31
CA THR A 156 5.36 -22.24 -12.55
C THR A 156 4.48 -21.77 -13.70
N MET A 157 4.51 -20.48 -14.05
CA MET A 157 3.78 -19.95 -15.21
C MET A 157 4.32 -20.48 -16.53
N ARG A 158 5.60 -20.85 -16.59
CA ARG A 158 6.24 -21.44 -17.79
C ARG A 158 5.94 -22.93 -17.98
N LEU A 159 5.48 -23.61 -16.94
CA LEU A 159 5.23 -25.04 -16.92
C LEU A 159 3.75 -25.42 -17.13
N ARG A 160 2.86 -24.47 -17.21
CA ARG A 160 1.46 -24.76 -17.57
C ARG A 160 1.38 -24.99 -19.08
N PRO A 161 0.97 -26.18 -19.55
CA PRO A 161 0.65 -26.39 -20.96
C PRO A 161 -0.42 -25.35 -21.34
N ARG A 162 -0.23 -24.65 -22.47
CA ARG A 162 -1.31 -23.87 -23.06
C ARG A 162 -2.47 -24.84 -23.28
N ALA A 163 -3.63 -24.55 -22.69
CA ALA A 163 -4.85 -25.23 -23.06
C ALA A 163 -4.99 -25.12 -24.57
N GLN A 164 -4.93 -26.26 -25.25
CA GLN A 164 -5.24 -26.33 -26.68
C GLN A 164 -6.74 -26.06 -26.78
N GLY A 165 -7.10 -24.83 -27.25
CA GLY A 165 -8.45 -24.46 -27.63
C GLY A 165 -8.78 -25.00 -29.01
#